data_18b407a29cee92956c551ccdefb3402f
#
_entry.id   18b407a29cee92956c551ccdefb3402f
#
_cell.length_a   1.000
_cell.length_b   1.000
_cell.length_c   1.000
_cell.angle_alpha   90.00
_cell.angle_beta   90.00
_cell.angle_gamma   90.00
#
_symmetry.space_group_name_H-M   'P 1'
#
loop_
_entity.id
_entity.type
_entity.pdbx_description
1 polymer ?
#
loop_
_entity_poly.entity_id
_entity_poly.type
_entity_poly.pdbx_seq_one_letter_code
_entity_poly.pdbx_strand_id
1 'polypeptide(L)'
;QQKYAGGRRIDNVIQTNGTLLTDEWCEFFAQNHWLVGISIDGPQPDHDHYRLTAAGKPSWKKVMQGIKLLKKHGVEWNAMAVVNAYNANHPLEFYRFFKENGCQFLQFTPIVERLTRHEDGRTLASLADKDEISLSEASVAPEQWGNFLCAILDEWVRKDVGKIFVEIFDCTLANWMGVSPGICAYSK
;
A
#
# COMPACT_ATOMS: atom_id res chain seq x y z
N GLN A 1 -17.48 14.29 16.86
CA GLN A 1 -16.97 15.08 15.71
C GLN A 1 -17.83 16.33 15.47
N GLN A 2 -19.14 16.22 15.28
CA GLN A 2 -20.04 17.34 14.97
C GLN A 2 -19.88 18.54 15.95
N LYS A 3 -19.74 18.26 17.25
CA LYS A 3 -19.58 19.28 18.28
C LYS A 3 -18.30 20.15 18.12
N TYR A 4 -17.23 19.58 17.55
CA TYR A 4 -15.92 20.23 17.47
C TYR A 4 -15.48 20.56 16.04
N ALA A 5 -16.27 20.19 15.05
CA ALA A 5 -15.94 20.41 13.63
C ALA A 5 -15.92 21.89 13.22
N GLY A 6 -16.65 22.77 13.97
CA GLY A 6 -16.70 24.19 13.64
C GLY A 6 -17.18 24.49 12.22
N GLY A 7 -18.12 23.67 11.71
CA GLY A 7 -18.61 23.76 10.32
C GLY A 7 -17.72 23.11 9.26
N ARG A 8 -16.59 22.49 9.62
CA ARG A 8 -15.71 21.79 8.69
C ARG A 8 -16.18 20.36 8.45
N ARG A 9 -16.00 19.87 7.22
CA ARG A 9 -16.13 18.44 6.93
C ARG A 9 -14.94 17.68 7.54
N ILE A 10 -15.22 16.58 8.21
CA ILE A 10 -14.22 15.67 8.77
C ILE A 10 -14.38 14.34 8.05
N ASP A 11 -13.39 13.99 7.25
CA ASP A 11 -13.33 12.69 6.59
C ASP A 11 -12.58 11.71 7.50
N ASN A 12 -13.15 10.53 7.69
CA ASN A 12 -12.58 9.48 8.52
C ASN A 12 -11.89 8.44 7.66
N VAL A 13 -10.67 8.10 8.04
CA VAL A 13 -9.87 7.07 7.36
C VAL A 13 -9.33 6.08 8.38
N ILE A 14 -9.20 4.84 7.98
CA ILE A 14 -8.52 3.81 8.76
C ILE A 14 -7.65 2.95 7.86
N GLN A 15 -6.48 2.56 8.36
CA GLN A 15 -5.65 1.57 7.70
C GLN A 15 -5.66 0.27 8.51
N THR A 16 -5.84 -0.85 7.82
CA THR A 16 -5.93 -2.17 8.44
C THR A 16 -5.34 -3.25 7.53
N ASN A 17 -4.96 -4.39 8.12
CA ASN A 17 -4.66 -5.59 7.35
C ASN A 17 -5.92 -6.33 6.87
N GLY A 18 -7.10 -5.88 7.23
CA GLY A 18 -8.37 -6.41 6.77
C GLY A 18 -8.78 -7.80 7.27
N THR A 19 -7.94 -8.46 8.07
CA THR A 19 -8.15 -9.88 8.46
C THR A 19 -9.27 -10.09 9.47
N LEU A 20 -9.73 -9.04 10.14
CA LEU A 20 -10.77 -9.05 11.18
C LEU A 20 -12.03 -8.27 10.77
N LEU A 21 -12.15 -7.88 9.51
CA LEU A 21 -13.36 -7.21 9.02
C LEU A 21 -14.56 -8.16 9.08
N THR A 22 -15.68 -7.63 9.54
CA THR A 22 -16.97 -8.30 9.61
C THR A 22 -18.02 -7.51 8.82
N ASP A 23 -19.18 -8.08 8.58
CA ASP A 23 -20.32 -7.36 7.99
C ASP A 23 -20.69 -6.12 8.80
N GLU A 24 -20.71 -6.21 10.13
CA GLU A 24 -21.04 -5.11 11.05
C GLU A 24 -20.03 -3.95 10.92
N TRP A 25 -18.73 -4.25 10.84
CA TRP A 25 -17.71 -3.22 10.62
C TRP A 25 -17.88 -2.55 9.26
N CYS A 26 -18.13 -3.33 8.21
CA CYS A 26 -18.29 -2.78 6.87
C CYS A 26 -19.58 -1.94 6.75
N GLU A 27 -20.65 -2.36 7.42
CA GLU A 27 -21.88 -1.58 7.53
C GLU A 27 -21.66 -0.23 8.22
N PHE A 28 -20.95 -0.25 9.35
CA PHE A 28 -20.56 0.97 10.06
C PHE A 28 -19.72 1.90 9.18
N PHE A 29 -18.73 1.38 8.46
CA PHE A 29 -17.90 2.18 7.58
C PHE A 29 -18.70 2.80 6.43
N ALA A 30 -19.58 2.04 5.80
CA ALA A 30 -20.44 2.53 4.73
C ALA A 30 -21.38 3.65 5.22
N GLN A 31 -22.06 3.45 6.34
CA GLN A 31 -23.01 4.42 6.92
C GLN A 31 -22.33 5.72 7.33
N ASN A 32 -21.06 5.67 7.72
CA ASN A 32 -20.30 6.82 8.21
C ASN A 32 -19.29 7.35 7.19
N HIS A 33 -19.32 6.88 5.94
CA HIS A 33 -18.46 7.34 4.84
C HIS A 33 -16.95 7.26 5.17
N TRP A 34 -16.51 6.12 5.72
CA TRP A 34 -15.11 5.88 5.98
C TRP A 34 -14.37 5.42 4.73
N LEU A 35 -13.14 5.93 4.55
CA LEU A 35 -12.19 5.34 3.61
C LEU A 35 -11.34 4.29 4.34
N VAL A 36 -11.26 3.09 3.78
CA VAL A 36 -10.52 1.97 4.39
C VAL A 36 -9.30 1.62 3.56
N GLY A 37 -8.12 1.90 4.10
CA GLY A 37 -6.84 1.45 3.53
C GLY A 37 -6.56 -0.01 3.89
N ILE A 38 -6.42 -0.86 2.89
CA ILE A 38 -6.09 -2.28 3.07
C ILE A 38 -4.63 -2.54 2.77
N SER A 39 -3.94 -3.13 3.75
CA SER A 39 -2.57 -3.59 3.57
C SER A 39 -2.55 -4.93 2.83
N ILE A 40 -2.23 -4.91 1.53
CA ILE A 40 -2.14 -6.11 0.69
C ILE A 40 -1.03 -5.96 -0.34
N ASP A 41 -0.15 -6.94 -0.45
CA ASP A 41 1.06 -6.88 -1.25
C ASP A 41 0.95 -7.75 -2.52
N GLY A 42 -0.17 -7.62 -3.25
CA GLY A 42 -0.36 -8.27 -4.54
C GLY A 42 -0.98 -9.68 -4.48
N PRO A 43 -0.69 -10.54 -5.46
CA PRO A 43 -1.15 -11.93 -5.52
C PRO A 43 -0.75 -12.74 -4.28
N GLN A 44 -1.39 -13.89 -4.09
CA GLN A 44 -1.15 -14.71 -2.89
C GLN A 44 0.33 -15.06 -2.65
N PRO A 45 1.13 -15.49 -3.64
CA PRO A 45 2.54 -15.80 -3.41
C PRO A 45 3.34 -14.58 -2.93
N ASP A 46 3.09 -13.39 -3.50
CA ASP A 46 3.77 -12.16 -3.15
C ASP A 46 3.40 -11.70 -1.75
N HIS A 47 2.10 -11.71 -1.44
CA HIS A 47 1.59 -11.30 -0.14
C HIS A 47 2.05 -12.24 0.98
N ASP A 48 1.83 -13.54 0.82
CA ASP A 48 2.11 -14.55 1.85
C ASP A 48 3.62 -14.79 2.05
N HIS A 49 4.48 -14.23 1.19
CA HIS A 49 5.93 -14.31 1.36
C HIS A 49 6.40 -13.60 2.64
N TYR A 50 5.84 -12.43 2.94
CA TYR A 50 6.22 -11.65 4.13
C TYR A 50 5.05 -11.36 5.08
N ARG A 51 3.80 -11.33 4.60
CA ARG A 51 2.64 -11.04 5.44
C ARG A 51 2.02 -12.30 6.03
N LEU A 52 2.65 -12.77 7.08
CA LEU A 52 2.17 -13.92 7.85
C LEU A 52 1.38 -13.46 9.09
N THR A 53 0.54 -14.34 9.60
CA THR A 53 -0.09 -14.14 10.92
C THR A 53 0.95 -14.28 12.03
N ALA A 54 0.62 -13.87 13.27
CA ALA A 54 1.49 -14.07 14.42
C ALA A 54 1.88 -15.55 14.67
N ALA A 55 1.10 -16.49 14.12
CA ALA A 55 1.38 -17.93 14.15
C ALA A 55 2.16 -18.43 12.92
N GLY A 56 2.74 -17.52 12.11
CA GLY A 56 3.50 -17.88 10.91
C GLY A 56 2.68 -18.45 9.75
N LYS A 57 1.35 -18.26 9.75
CA LYS A 57 0.48 -18.79 8.69
C LYS A 57 0.16 -17.73 7.64
N PRO A 58 -0.07 -18.12 6.36
CA PRO A 58 -0.54 -17.24 5.29
C PRO A 58 -1.75 -16.41 5.69
N SER A 59 -1.76 -15.13 5.31
CA SER A 59 -2.84 -14.21 5.66
C SER A 59 -3.71 -13.77 4.48
N TRP A 60 -3.26 -13.94 3.24
CA TRP A 60 -3.89 -13.45 2.02
C TRP A 60 -5.38 -13.79 1.90
N LYS A 61 -5.76 -15.04 2.17
CA LYS A 61 -7.18 -15.47 2.07
C LYS A 61 -8.09 -14.67 2.99
N LYS A 62 -7.62 -14.33 4.21
CA LYS A 62 -8.39 -13.52 5.17
C LYS A 62 -8.51 -12.07 4.71
N VAL A 63 -7.43 -11.50 4.17
CA VAL A 63 -7.42 -10.14 3.62
C VAL A 63 -8.39 -10.05 2.44
N MET A 64 -8.36 -11.00 1.50
CA MET A 64 -9.28 -11.04 0.36
C MET A 64 -10.74 -11.21 0.78
N GLN A 65 -11.01 -11.94 1.86
CA GLN A 65 -12.35 -12.00 2.44
C GLN A 65 -12.78 -10.64 2.98
N GLY A 66 -11.90 -9.92 3.65
CA GLY A 66 -12.16 -8.54 4.10
C GLY A 66 -12.47 -7.60 2.94
N ILE A 67 -11.68 -7.66 1.84
CA ILE A 67 -11.94 -6.88 0.61
C ILE A 67 -13.32 -7.22 0.03
N LYS A 68 -13.71 -8.50 0.00
CA LYS A 68 -15.03 -8.90 -0.48
C LYS A 68 -16.15 -8.30 0.38
N LEU A 69 -15.97 -8.22 1.70
CA LEU A 69 -16.93 -7.59 2.60
C LEU A 69 -17.04 -6.08 2.35
N LEU A 70 -15.91 -5.37 2.20
CA LEU A 70 -15.93 -3.93 1.87
C LEU A 70 -16.70 -3.69 0.55
N LYS A 71 -16.41 -4.47 -0.48
CA LYS A 71 -17.13 -4.39 -1.77
C LYS A 71 -18.62 -4.70 -1.64
N LYS A 72 -18.99 -5.71 -0.86
CA LYS A 72 -20.39 -6.08 -0.60
C LYS A 72 -21.19 -4.92 0.01
N HIS A 73 -20.58 -4.17 0.90
CA HIS A 73 -21.21 -3.04 1.60
C HIS A 73 -21.00 -1.68 0.91
N GLY A 74 -20.31 -1.64 -0.24
CA GLY A 74 -20.04 -0.40 -0.97
C GLY A 74 -19.12 0.56 -0.21
N VAL A 75 -18.23 0.04 0.63
CA VAL A 75 -17.24 0.85 1.36
C VAL A 75 -16.12 1.27 0.40
N GLU A 76 -15.78 2.56 0.40
CA GLU A 76 -14.61 3.05 -0.32
C GLU A 76 -13.34 2.49 0.30
N TRP A 77 -12.46 1.95 -0.54
CA TRP A 77 -11.20 1.37 -0.09
C TRP A 77 -10.06 1.63 -1.07
N ASN A 78 -8.84 1.70 -0.53
CA ASN A 78 -7.60 1.76 -1.29
C ASN A 78 -6.65 0.64 -0.86
N ALA A 79 -5.77 0.24 -1.75
CA ALA A 79 -4.70 -0.71 -1.42
C ALA A 79 -3.42 0.04 -1.08
N MET A 80 -2.82 -0.34 0.05
CA MET A 80 -1.49 0.08 0.46
C MET A 80 -0.57 -1.13 0.38
N ALA A 81 0.28 -1.12 -0.62
CA ALA A 81 1.11 -2.27 -0.97
C ALA A 81 2.60 -1.99 -0.73
N VAL A 82 3.24 -2.88 0.00
CA VAL A 82 4.69 -2.84 0.19
C VAL A 82 5.35 -3.56 -0.98
N VAL A 83 6.28 -2.85 -1.62
CA VAL A 83 7.14 -3.42 -2.67
C VAL A 83 8.47 -3.81 -2.04
N ASN A 84 8.82 -5.07 -2.18
CA ASN A 84 10.00 -5.71 -1.59
C ASN A 84 10.83 -6.41 -2.69
N ALA A 85 12.00 -6.92 -2.33
CA ALA A 85 12.90 -7.57 -3.28
C ALA A 85 12.29 -8.78 -4.01
N TYR A 86 11.26 -9.42 -3.44
CA TYR A 86 10.59 -10.56 -4.06
C TYR A 86 9.54 -10.11 -5.09
N ASN A 87 8.54 -9.32 -4.67
CA ASN A 87 7.42 -8.93 -5.55
C ASN A 87 7.80 -7.86 -6.59
N ALA A 88 8.89 -7.10 -6.38
CA ALA A 88 9.40 -6.14 -7.35
C ALA A 88 9.78 -6.76 -8.71
N ASN A 89 9.96 -8.08 -8.77
CA ASN A 89 10.29 -8.80 -10.00
C ASN A 89 9.05 -9.13 -10.86
N HIS A 90 7.83 -8.91 -10.35
CA HIS A 90 6.59 -9.24 -11.03
C HIS A 90 5.65 -8.01 -11.18
N PRO A 91 6.13 -6.86 -11.69
CA PRO A 91 5.42 -5.58 -11.64
C PRO A 91 4.04 -5.62 -12.30
N LEU A 92 3.91 -6.24 -13.47
CA LEU A 92 2.64 -6.25 -14.21
C LEU A 92 1.63 -7.23 -13.60
N GLU A 93 2.08 -8.38 -13.09
CA GLU A 93 1.21 -9.32 -12.38
C GLU A 93 0.70 -8.67 -11.10
N PHE A 94 1.59 -8.02 -10.35
CA PHE A 94 1.28 -7.25 -9.16
C PHE A 94 0.24 -6.15 -9.43
N TYR A 95 0.44 -5.32 -10.44
CA TYR A 95 -0.47 -4.23 -10.80
C TYR A 95 -1.83 -4.74 -11.28
N ARG A 96 -1.85 -5.73 -12.17
CA ARG A 96 -3.08 -6.29 -12.74
C ARG A 96 -3.93 -6.98 -11.69
N PHE A 97 -3.32 -7.61 -10.69
CA PHE A 97 -4.04 -8.16 -9.55
C PHE A 97 -4.98 -7.14 -8.89
N PHE A 98 -4.53 -5.92 -8.66
CA PHE A 98 -5.37 -4.88 -8.07
C PHE A 98 -6.51 -4.47 -8.99
N LYS A 99 -6.25 -4.32 -10.28
CA LYS A 99 -7.27 -3.98 -11.29
C LYS A 99 -8.36 -5.04 -11.36
N GLU A 100 -7.98 -6.31 -11.42
CA GLU A 100 -8.89 -7.45 -11.48
C GLU A 100 -9.76 -7.57 -10.22
N ASN A 101 -9.22 -7.14 -9.09
CA ASN A 101 -9.96 -7.09 -7.83
C ASN A 101 -10.76 -5.78 -7.64
N GLY A 102 -10.78 -4.89 -8.63
CA GLY A 102 -11.58 -3.66 -8.63
C GLY A 102 -11.03 -2.58 -7.69
N CYS A 103 -9.74 -2.60 -7.39
CA CYS A 103 -9.08 -1.53 -6.68
C CYS A 103 -8.79 -0.38 -7.63
N GLN A 104 -9.27 0.82 -7.28
CA GLN A 104 -9.05 2.01 -8.09
C GLN A 104 -7.95 2.92 -7.52
N PHE A 105 -7.60 2.78 -6.26
CA PHE A 105 -6.62 3.65 -5.59
C PHE A 105 -5.49 2.81 -5.02
N LEU A 106 -4.27 3.03 -5.52
CA LEU A 106 -3.08 2.26 -5.19
C LEU A 106 -1.99 3.16 -4.62
N GLN A 107 -1.42 2.74 -3.51
CA GLN A 107 -0.22 3.34 -2.96
C GLN A 107 0.88 2.26 -2.87
N PHE A 108 2.02 2.53 -3.47
CA PHE A 108 3.20 1.67 -3.43
C PHE A 108 4.23 2.25 -2.48
N THR A 109 4.72 1.43 -1.56
CA THR A 109 5.76 1.83 -0.60
C THR A 109 6.94 0.87 -0.73
N PRO A 110 8.12 1.32 -1.18
CA PRO A 110 9.30 0.48 -1.22
C PRO A 110 9.77 0.19 0.21
N ILE A 111 10.03 -1.08 0.53
CA ILE A 111 10.65 -1.42 1.80
C ILE A 111 12.17 -1.26 1.70
N VAL A 112 12.75 -0.53 2.65
CA VAL A 112 14.19 -0.36 2.82
C VAL A 112 14.49 -0.47 4.30
N GLU A 113 14.92 -1.64 4.73
CA GLU A 113 15.24 -1.91 6.13
C GLU A 113 16.76 -1.92 6.33
N ARG A 114 17.23 -1.04 7.18
CA ARG A 114 18.63 -0.98 7.59
C ARG A 114 18.83 -1.89 8.80
N LEU A 115 19.79 -2.78 8.69
CA LEU A 115 20.16 -3.69 9.77
C LEU A 115 21.53 -3.32 10.34
N THR A 116 21.65 -3.34 11.64
CA THR A 116 22.92 -3.26 12.36
C THR A 116 23.24 -4.61 12.99
N ARG A 117 24.52 -4.88 13.23
CA ARG A 117 24.99 -6.12 13.83
C ARG A 117 25.24 -5.89 15.32
N HIS A 118 24.55 -6.65 16.16
CA HIS A 118 24.83 -6.74 17.58
C HIS A 118 25.38 -8.12 17.93
N GLU A 119 25.92 -8.30 19.13
CA GLU A 119 26.50 -9.57 19.61
C GLU A 119 25.48 -10.72 19.59
N ASP A 120 24.20 -10.43 19.78
CA ASP A 120 23.06 -11.35 19.80
C ASP A 120 22.37 -11.54 18.43
N GLY A 121 22.84 -10.86 17.37
CA GLY A 121 22.30 -10.99 16.02
C GLY A 121 22.13 -9.67 15.27
N ARG A 122 21.35 -9.72 14.16
CA ARG A 122 20.99 -8.52 13.37
C ARG A 122 19.65 -7.96 13.83
N THR A 123 19.61 -6.66 14.09
CA THR A 123 18.39 -5.92 14.42
C THR A 123 18.21 -4.73 13.50
N LEU A 124 16.99 -4.15 13.47
CA LEU A 124 16.74 -2.92 12.73
C LEU A 124 17.63 -1.79 13.30
N ALA A 125 18.40 -1.14 12.41
CA ALA A 125 19.28 -0.06 12.79
C ALA A 125 18.47 1.21 13.13
N SER A 126 18.84 1.86 14.21
CA SER A 126 18.36 3.20 14.55
C SER A 126 19.16 4.28 13.82
N LEU A 127 18.71 5.53 13.87
CA LEU A 127 19.47 6.67 13.32
C LEU A 127 20.76 6.96 14.12
N ALA A 128 20.84 6.45 15.34
CA ALA A 128 22.01 6.65 16.21
C ALA A 128 23.10 5.59 16.01
N ASP A 129 22.79 4.49 15.32
CA ASP A 129 23.75 3.42 15.08
C ASP A 129 24.85 3.88 14.11
N LYS A 130 26.10 3.73 14.55
CA LYS A 130 27.30 4.09 13.80
C LYS A 130 28.06 2.86 13.26
N ASP A 131 27.58 1.67 13.62
CA ASP A 131 28.18 0.40 13.23
C ASP A 131 27.91 0.07 11.75
N GLU A 132 28.52 -1.00 11.27
CA GLU A 132 28.33 -1.49 9.92
C GLU A 132 26.83 -1.75 9.64
N ILE A 133 26.28 -0.98 8.71
CA ILE A 133 24.88 -1.05 8.33
C ILE A 133 24.76 -1.82 7.03
N SER A 134 23.94 -2.85 7.04
CA SER A 134 23.53 -3.61 5.85
C SER A 134 22.03 -3.43 5.58
N LEU A 135 21.59 -3.73 4.37
CA LEU A 135 20.15 -3.81 4.06
C LEU A 135 19.64 -5.23 4.34
N SER A 136 18.36 -5.33 4.73
CA SER A 136 17.69 -6.62 4.83
C SER A 136 17.51 -7.25 3.44
N GLU A 137 17.34 -8.57 3.40
CA GLU A 137 17.05 -9.31 2.17
C GLU A 137 15.68 -8.93 1.55
N ALA A 138 14.79 -8.37 2.37
CA ALA A 138 13.48 -7.87 1.91
C ALA A 138 13.59 -6.50 1.22
N SER A 139 14.66 -5.76 1.44
CA SER A 139 14.84 -4.42 0.91
C SER A 139 14.91 -4.45 -0.63
N VAL A 140 14.05 -3.64 -1.27
CA VAL A 140 14.06 -3.49 -2.72
C VAL A 140 15.28 -2.68 -3.16
N ALA A 141 16.03 -3.16 -4.15
CA ALA A 141 17.15 -2.42 -4.71
C ALA A 141 16.64 -1.22 -5.54
N PRO A 142 17.42 -0.12 -5.62
CA PRO A 142 17.01 1.08 -6.39
C PRO A 142 16.64 0.78 -7.83
N GLU A 143 17.40 -0.07 -8.52
CA GLU A 143 17.11 -0.47 -9.90
C GLU A 143 15.86 -1.31 -10.03
N GLN A 144 15.62 -2.23 -9.08
CA GLN A 144 14.38 -3.02 -9.04
C GLN A 144 13.17 -2.11 -8.86
N TRP A 145 13.26 -1.15 -7.94
CA TRP A 145 12.20 -0.17 -7.72
C TRP A 145 11.92 0.67 -8.97
N GLY A 146 12.96 1.18 -9.61
CA GLY A 146 12.84 1.93 -10.86
C GLY A 146 12.19 1.10 -11.97
N ASN A 147 12.66 -0.12 -12.20
CA ASN A 147 12.09 -1.04 -13.19
C ASN A 147 10.64 -1.41 -12.89
N PHE A 148 10.31 -1.65 -11.62
CA PHE A 148 8.95 -1.92 -11.16
C PHE A 148 8.01 -0.76 -11.52
N LEU A 149 8.39 0.47 -11.20
CA LEU A 149 7.58 1.65 -11.49
C LEU A 149 7.46 1.88 -13.00
N CYS A 150 8.55 1.80 -13.76
CA CYS A 150 8.54 2.02 -15.20
C CYS A 150 7.63 1.02 -15.93
N ALA A 151 7.71 -0.26 -15.57
CA ALA A 151 6.87 -1.29 -16.19
C ALA A 151 5.37 -1.04 -15.95
N ILE A 152 5.00 -0.64 -14.74
CA ILE A 152 3.60 -0.31 -14.40
C ILE A 152 3.17 0.99 -15.09
N LEU A 153 4.02 2.03 -15.07
CA LEU A 153 3.74 3.31 -15.71
C LEU A 153 3.45 3.14 -17.20
N ASP A 154 4.20 2.30 -17.90
CA ASP A 154 4.02 2.00 -19.31
C ASP A 154 2.64 1.39 -19.63
N GLU A 155 2.08 0.57 -18.75
CA GLU A 155 0.71 0.06 -18.89
C GLU A 155 -0.30 1.12 -18.47
N TRP A 156 -0.08 1.77 -17.33
CA TRP A 156 -0.99 2.75 -16.73
C TRP A 156 -1.24 3.95 -17.64
N VAL A 157 -0.19 4.53 -18.21
CA VAL A 157 -0.32 5.72 -19.06
C VAL A 157 -1.12 5.46 -20.33
N ARG A 158 -1.10 4.24 -20.83
CA ARG A 158 -1.82 3.87 -22.07
C ARG A 158 -3.27 3.46 -21.87
N LYS A 159 -3.64 2.97 -20.66
CA LYS A 159 -4.91 2.28 -20.45
C LYS A 159 -5.73 2.82 -19.29
N ASP A 160 -5.08 3.37 -18.27
CA ASP A 160 -5.66 3.44 -16.94
C ASP A 160 -5.68 4.86 -16.34
N VAL A 161 -5.09 5.86 -17.01
CA VAL A 161 -5.16 7.28 -16.59
C VAL A 161 -6.61 7.72 -16.43
N GLY A 162 -6.94 8.28 -15.27
CA GLY A 162 -8.29 8.70 -14.91
C GLY A 162 -9.25 7.55 -14.54
N LYS A 163 -8.77 6.29 -14.50
CA LYS A 163 -9.56 5.11 -14.09
C LYS A 163 -8.96 4.43 -12.88
N ILE A 164 -7.65 4.27 -12.87
CA ILE A 164 -6.87 3.74 -11.76
C ILE A 164 -5.92 4.84 -11.31
N PHE A 165 -5.95 5.13 -10.04
CA PHE A 165 -5.14 6.17 -9.42
C PHE A 165 -3.98 5.51 -8.68
N VAL A 166 -2.76 5.74 -9.18
CA VAL A 166 -1.53 5.29 -8.53
C VAL A 166 -0.85 6.52 -7.96
N GLU A 167 -0.80 6.65 -6.64
CA GLU A 167 -0.41 7.86 -5.93
C GLU A 167 0.86 8.51 -6.51
N ILE A 168 1.94 7.74 -6.65
CA ILE A 168 3.22 8.25 -7.16
C ILE A 168 3.12 8.76 -8.62
N PHE A 169 2.31 8.11 -9.47
CA PHE A 169 2.15 8.51 -10.86
C PHE A 169 1.27 9.75 -11.00
N ASP A 170 0.15 9.79 -10.29
CA ASP A 170 -0.75 10.94 -10.28
C ASP A 170 -0.05 12.18 -9.72
N CYS A 171 0.72 12.05 -8.62
CA CYS A 171 1.50 13.14 -8.07
C CYS A 171 2.61 13.61 -9.03
N THR A 172 3.27 12.70 -9.73
CA THR A 172 4.29 13.04 -10.72
C THR A 172 3.68 13.77 -11.91
N LEU A 173 2.56 13.28 -12.43
CA LEU A 173 1.83 13.91 -13.53
C LEU A 173 1.34 15.30 -13.14
N ALA A 174 0.77 15.46 -11.95
CA ALA A 174 0.33 16.75 -11.43
C ALA A 174 1.49 17.77 -11.39
N ASN A 175 2.66 17.37 -10.89
CA ASN A 175 3.85 18.21 -10.87
C ASN A 175 4.31 18.63 -12.27
N TRP A 176 4.28 17.73 -13.26
CA TRP A 176 4.62 18.06 -14.63
C TRP A 176 3.63 19.05 -15.26
N MET A 177 2.37 18.94 -14.89
CA MET A 177 1.32 19.87 -15.34
C MET A 177 1.31 21.20 -14.57
N GLY A 178 2.20 21.40 -13.61
CA GLY A 178 2.26 22.60 -12.77
C GLY A 178 1.13 22.72 -11.74
N VAL A 179 0.46 21.59 -11.43
CA VAL A 179 -0.59 21.49 -10.42
C VAL A 179 -0.01 20.91 -9.14
N SER A 180 -0.42 21.44 -7.97
CA SER A 180 -0.01 20.85 -6.69
C SER A 180 -0.57 19.44 -6.54
N PRO A 181 0.27 18.44 -6.22
CA PRO A 181 -0.19 17.06 -6.01
C PRO A 181 -1.00 16.86 -4.72
N GLY A 182 -1.06 17.89 -3.84
CA GLY A 182 -1.78 17.82 -2.56
C GLY A 182 -1.05 17.03 -1.47
N ILE A 183 0.10 16.43 -1.77
CA ILE A 183 0.93 15.65 -0.84
C ILE A 183 2.29 16.33 -0.70
N CYS A 184 2.64 16.75 0.53
CA CYS A 184 3.85 17.54 0.78
C CYS A 184 5.14 16.82 0.36
N ALA A 185 5.21 15.50 0.44
CA ALA A 185 6.37 14.70 0.02
C ALA A 185 6.67 14.80 -1.49
N TYR A 186 5.67 15.14 -2.30
CA TYR A 186 5.79 15.27 -3.75
C TYR A 186 5.64 16.72 -4.26
N SER A 187 5.41 17.67 -3.35
CA SER A 187 5.34 19.09 -3.69
C SER A 187 6.74 19.65 -3.95
N LYS A 188 6.84 20.50 -4.99
CA LYS A 188 8.06 21.27 -5.28
C LYS A 188 8.19 22.44 -4.34
#